data_333430ba16fc1be10d870349acce661c
#
_entry.id   333430ba16fc1be10d870349acce661c
#
_cell.length_a   1.000
_cell.length_b   1.000
_cell.length_c   1.000
_cell.angle_alpha   90.00
_cell.angle_beta   90.00
_cell.angle_gamma   90.00
#
_symmetry.space_group_name_H-M   'P 1'
#
loop_
_entity.id
_entity.type
_entity.pdbx_description
1 polymer ?
#
loop_
_entity_poly.entity_id
_entity_poly.type
_entity_poly.pdbx_seq_one_letter_code
_entity_poly.pdbx_strand_id
1 'polypeptide(L)'
;IISSALKNAEDILKKSQISSWRLDAEVLLAEALLKDRSEIIIRDDLKISNKKAFTFNRYIDRRKKFEPVAYILNNKEFFSLDFFVNKNSLIPRTETELMVEKAVKIYKNKNPNVLDIGTGSGCIIISVLRHLPKSRGIGLDISNDAIKVAKFNSERLLKVYNKRIKFMNLSIEKLSNNR
;
A
#
# COMPACT_ATOMS: atom_id res chain seq x y z
N ILE A 1 13.90 -22.33 -13.76
CA ILE A 1 14.67 -21.78 -12.64
C ILE A 1 14.45 -20.28 -12.50
N ILE A 2 14.83 -19.72 -11.34
CA ILE A 2 14.63 -18.30 -11.01
C ILE A 2 15.33 -17.40 -12.03
N SER A 3 16.61 -17.64 -12.32
CA SER A 3 17.40 -16.82 -13.26
C SER A 3 16.76 -16.72 -14.64
N SER A 4 16.27 -17.81 -15.20
CA SER A 4 15.59 -17.81 -16.50
C SER A 4 14.26 -17.06 -16.47
N ALA A 5 13.50 -17.18 -15.37
CA ALA A 5 12.24 -16.47 -15.22
C ALA A 5 12.43 -14.96 -15.07
N LEU A 6 13.44 -14.53 -14.29
CA LEU A 6 13.81 -13.13 -14.15
C LEU A 6 14.22 -12.52 -15.47
N LYS A 7 15.18 -13.16 -16.18
CA LYS A 7 15.68 -12.66 -17.47
C LYS A 7 14.55 -12.46 -18.48
N ASN A 8 13.65 -13.44 -18.59
CA ASN A 8 12.50 -13.34 -19.48
C ASN A 8 11.56 -12.17 -19.09
N ALA A 9 11.26 -12.02 -17.81
CA ALA A 9 10.41 -10.94 -17.31
C ALA A 9 11.06 -9.56 -17.52
N GLU A 10 12.35 -9.44 -17.25
CA GLU A 10 13.13 -8.23 -17.49
C GLU A 10 13.07 -7.82 -18.97
N ASP A 11 13.26 -8.76 -19.89
CA ASP A 11 13.18 -8.50 -21.33
C ASP A 11 11.78 -8.04 -21.76
N ILE A 12 10.72 -8.66 -21.21
CA ILE A 12 9.33 -8.28 -21.48
C ILE A 12 9.07 -6.85 -21.01
N LEU A 13 9.42 -6.53 -19.74
CA LEU A 13 9.16 -5.23 -19.17
C LEU A 13 10.00 -4.13 -19.80
N LYS A 14 11.25 -4.42 -20.15
CA LYS A 14 12.14 -3.51 -20.89
C LYS A 14 11.61 -3.19 -22.28
N LYS A 15 11.15 -4.17 -23.02
CA LYS A 15 10.49 -3.99 -24.33
C LYS A 15 9.21 -3.15 -24.20
N SER A 16 8.52 -3.24 -23.07
CA SER A 16 7.35 -2.43 -22.75
C SER A 16 7.70 -1.02 -22.23
N GLN A 17 8.97 -0.59 -22.30
CA GLN A 17 9.46 0.73 -21.88
C GLN A 17 9.22 1.06 -20.41
N ILE A 18 9.19 0.08 -19.54
CA ILE A 18 9.10 0.27 -18.10
C ILE A 18 10.49 0.60 -17.56
N SER A 19 10.68 1.79 -17.00
CA SER A 19 11.98 2.24 -16.51
C SER A 19 12.51 1.41 -15.33
N SER A 20 11.63 0.92 -14.46
CA SER A 20 11.95 0.09 -13.29
C SER A 20 11.93 -1.43 -13.58
N TRP A 21 12.07 -1.83 -14.85
CA TRP A 21 11.87 -3.20 -15.33
C TRP A 21 12.55 -4.28 -14.48
N ARG A 22 13.79 -4.04 -14.05
CA ARG A 22 14.56 -5.01 -13.25
C ARG A 22 14.00 -5.13 -11.84
N LEU A 23 13.84 -4.00 -11.14
CA LEU A 23 13.31 -3.98 -9.79
C LEU A 23 11.89 -4.57 -9.74
N ASP A 24 11.06 -4.22 -10.72
CA ASP A 24 9.68 -4.70 -10.78
C ASP A 24 9.64 -6.22 -11.00
N ALA A 25 10.48 -6.78 -11.89
CA ALA A 25 10.58 -8.22 -12.10
C ALA A 25 11.01 -8.95 -10.82
N GLU A 26 12.03 -8.44 -10.12
CA GLU A 26 12.52 -9.02 -8.87
C GLU A 26 11.44 -8.99 -7.77
N VAL A 27 10.77 -7.85 -7.56
CA VAL A 27 9.71 -7.70 -6.53
C VAL A 27 8.52 -8.61 -6.84
N LEU A 28 8.06 -8.64 -8.09
CA LEU A 28 6.93 -9.48 -8.50
C LEU A 28 7.23 -10.97 -8.41
N LEU A 29 8.48 -11.39 -8.68
CA LEU A 29 8.89 -12.78 -8.52
C LEU A 29 9.00 -13.16 -7.04
N ALA A 30 9.60 -12.31 -6.22
CA ALA A 30 9.71 -12.53 -4.78
C ALA A 30 8.34 -12.77 -4.15
N GLU A 31 7.36 -11.93 -4.48
CA GLU A 31 5.97 -12.10 -4.01
C GLU A 31 5.33 -13.39 -4.53
N ALA A 32 5.48 -13.72 -5.82
CA ALA A 32 4.94 -14.96 -6.38
C ALA A 32 5.53 -16.21 -5.72
N LEU A 33 6.79 -16.13 -5.26
CA LEU A 33 7.49 -17.21 -4.57
C LEU A 33 7.23 -17.21 -3.06
N LEU A 34 6.69 -16.14 -2.47
CA LEU A 34 6.60 -15.89 -1.04
C LEU A 34 7.98 -15.97 -0.38
N LYS A 35 8.94 -15.23 -0.96
CA LYS A 35 10.34 -15.17 -0.54
C LYS A 35 10.82 -13.72 -0.51
N ASP A 36 11.88 -13.47 0.25
CA ASP A 36 12.55 -12.17 0.22
C ASP A 36 13.26 -11.94 -1.12
N ARG A 37 13.29 -10.68 -1.56
CA ARG A 37 13.98 -10.32 -2.80
C ARG A 37 15.46 -10.70 -2.78
N SER A 38 16.14 -10.55 -1.64
CA SER A 38 17.53 -10.99 -1.47
C SER A 38 17.70 -12.50 -1.69
N GLU A 39 16.76 -13.30 -1.21
CA GLU A 39 16.81 -14.76 -1.38
C GLU A 39 16.72 -15.17 -2.85
N ILE A 40 15.87 -14.53 -3.64
CA ILE A 40 15.73 -14.86 -5.07
C ILE A 40 16.95 -14.43 -5.91
N ILE A 41 17.69 -13.40 -5.45
CA ILE A 41 18.91 -12.93 -6.11
C ILE A 41 20.08 -13.88 -5.82
N ILE A 42 20.19 -14.36 -4.56
CA ILE A 42 21.29 -15.24 -4.13
C ILE A 42 21.09 -16.67 -4.64
N ARG A 43 19.83 -17.14 -4.70
CA ARG A 43 19.48 -18.52 -5.06
C ARG A 43 18.75 -18.57 -6.39
N ASP A 44 19.38 -18.09 -7.42
CA ASP A 44 18.82 -17.95 -8.76
C ASP A 44 18.70 -19.31 -9.52
N ASP A 45 19.33 -20.35 -9.02
CA ASP A 45 19.29 -21.74 -9.51
C ASP A 45 18.01 -22.50 -9.11
N LEU A 46 17.25 -22.02 -8.12
CA LEU A 46 16.08 -22.72 -7.62
C LEU A 46 14.99 -22.93 -8.68
N LYS A 47 14.40 -24.11 -8.66
CA LYS A 47 13.25 -24.45 -9.50
C LYS A 47 11.98 -23.73 -9.02
N ILE A 48 11.20 -23.26 -9.97
CA ILE A 48 9.90 -22.64 -9.73
C ILE A 48 8.82 -23.66 -10.08
N SER A 49 7.86 -23.88 -9.20
CA SER A 49 6.70 -24.73 -9.50
C SER A 49 5.79 -24.07 -10.55
N ASN A 50 5.08 -24.88 -11.35
CA ASN A 50 4.18 -24.40 -12.39
C ASN A 50 3.14 -23.39 -11.86
N LYS A 51 2.59 -23.63 -10.67
CA LYS A 51 1.62 -22.72 -10.03
C LYS A 51 2.23 -21.35 -9.73
N LYS A 52 3.44 -21.30 -9.19
CA LYS A 52 4.15 -20.05 -8.88
C LYS A 52 4.59 -19.32 -10.15
N ALA A 53 5.08 -20.05 -11.16
CA ALA A 53 5.39 -19.50 -12.47
C ALA A 53 4.17 -18.87 -13.14
N PHE A 54 3.01 -19.53 -13.09
CA PHE A 54 1.75 -18.98 -13.59
C PHE A 54 1.37 -17.67 -12.88
N THR A 55 1.47 -17.63 -11.54
CA THR A 55 1.19 -16.40 -10.76
C THR A 55 2.13 -15.28 -11.17
N PHE A 56 3.42 -15.56 -11.27
CA PHE A 56 4.42 -14.59 -11.69
C PHE A 56 4.13 -14.04 -13.10
N ASN A 57 3.87 -14.91 -14.06
CA ASN A 57 3.55 -14.48 -15.43
C ASN A 57 2.32 -13.58 -15.48
N ARG A 58 1.27 -13.85 -14.68
CA ARG A 58 0.12 -12.96 -14.54
C ARG A 58 0.50 -11.58 -14.00
N TYR A 59 1.44 -11.50 -13.06
CA TYR A 59 1.93 -10.23 -12.54
C TYR A 59 2.67 -9.45 -13.63
N ILE A 60 3.55 -10.11 -14.41
CA ILE A 60 4.25 -9.49 -15.53
C ILE A 60 3.27 -9.01 -16.62
N ASP A 61 2.22 -9.79 -16.92
CA ASP A 61 1.18 -9.43 -17.89
C ASP A 61 0.37 -8.17 -17.46
N ARG A 62 0.17 -7.98 -16.17
CA ARG A 62 -0.42 -6.76 -15.63
C ARG A 62 0.58 -5.60 -15.68
N ARG A 63 1.82 -5.84 -15.26
CA ARG A 63 2.84 -4.80 -15.19
C ARG A 63 3.23 -4.25 -16.58
N LYS A 64 3.35 -5.08 -17.61
CA LYS A 64 3.61 -4.62 -18.98
C LYS A 64 2.51 -3.71 -19.54
N LYS A 65 1.33 -3.71 -18.95
CA LYS A 65 0.22 -2.76 -19.23
C LYS A 65 0.29 -1.51 -18.34
N PHE A 66 1.42 -1.23 -17.72
CA PHE A 66 1.68 -0.11 -16.83
C PHE A 66 0.90 -0.12 -15.51
N GLU A 67 0.27 -1.24 -15.15
CA GLU A 67 -0.36 -1.33 -13.83
C GLU A 67 0.71 -1.20 -12.72
N PRO A 68 0.52 -0.30 -11.72
CA PRO A 68 1.49 -0.13 -10.65
C PRO A 68 1.70 -1.43 -9.85
N VAL A 69 2.96 -1.72 -9.48
CA VAL A 69 3.31 -2.90 -8.68
C VAL A 69 2.49 -2.97 -7.39
N ALA A 70 2.27 -1.83 -6.72
CA ALA A 70 1.46 -1.77 -5.50
C ALA A 70 0.01 -2.25 -5.72
N TYR A 71 -0.59 -2.00 -6.89
CA TYR A 71 -1.92 -2.50 -7.22
C TYR A 71 -1.91 -3.97 -7.66
N ILE A 72 -0.83 -4.41 -8.33
CA ILE A 72 -0.66 -5.81 -8.70
C ILE A 72 -0.62 -6.68 -7.45
N LEU A 73 0.14 -6.24 -6.43
CA LEU A 73 0.33 -6.94 -5.16
C LEU A 73 -0.74 -6.61 -4.11
N ASN A 74 -1.57 -5.60 -4.36
CA ASN A 74 -2.52 -5.05 -3.39
C ASN A 74 -1.84 -4.65 -2.06
N ASN A 75 -0.59 -4.24 -2.12
CA ASN A 75 0.19 -3.87 -0.95
C ASN A 75 1.08 -2.66 -1.22
N LYS A 76 1.18 -1.78 -0.23
CA LYS A 76 2.14 -0.69 -0.19
C LYS A 76 2.57 -0.47 1.26
N GLU A 77 3.85 -0.64 1.51
CA GLU A 77 4.43 -0.22 2.79
C GLU A 77 4.37 1.30 2.91
N PHE A 78 3.93 1.79 4.06
CA PHE A 78 3.93 3.18 4.44
C PHE A 78 4.07 3.29 5.96
N PHE A 79 5.06 4.03 6.41
CA PHE A 79 5.39 4.24 7.83
C PHE A 79 5.51 2.91 8.60
N SER A 80 6.25 1.95 8.03
CA SER A 80 6.46 0.58 8.55
C SER A 80 5.16 -0.22 8.76
N LEU A 81 4.11 0.10 8.04
CA LEU A 81 2.84 -0.63 8.03
C LEU A 81 2.49 -1.03 6.59
N ASP A 82 2.03 -2.25 6.41
CA ASP A 82 1.57 -2.77 5.12
C ASP A 82 0.12 -2.38 4.85
N PHE A 83 -0.11 -1.43 3.94
CA PHE A 83 -1.44 -0.99 3.55
C PHE A 83 -1.95 -1.76 2.34
N PHE A 84 -3.16 -2.27 2.44
CA PHE A 84 -3.90 -2.72 1.26
C PHE A 84 -4.21 -1.52 0.38
N VAL A 85 -3.90 -1.63 -0.91
CA VAL A 85 -4.18 -0.61 -1.92
C VAL A 85 -4.71 -1.25 -3.20
N ASN A 86 -5.58 -0.56 -3.90
CA ASN A 86 -6.10 -0.94 -5.20
C ASN A 86 -6.42 0.31 -6.03
N LYS A 87 -6.94 0.15 -7.23
CA LYS A 87 -7.28 1.27 -8.13
C LYS A 87 -8.27 2.30 -7.55
N ASN A 88 -8.93 2.00 -6.45
CA ASN A 88 -9.91 2.86 -5.80
C ASN A 88 -9.27 3.78 -4.74
N SER A 89 -8.00 3.65 -4.45
CA SER A 89 -7.27 4.50 -3.51
C SER A 89 -5.93 4.94 -4.10
N LEU A 90 -5.52 6.17 -3.81
CA LEU A 90 -4.20 6.64 -4.19
C LEU A 90 -3.12 5.78 -3.49
N ILE A 91 -2.06 5.43 -4.23
CA ILE A 91 -0.88 4.75 -3.64
C ILE A 91 -0.19 5.73 -2.69
N PRO A 92 -0.01 5.39 -1.41
CA PRO A 92 0.71 6.23 -0.46
C PRO A 92 2.10 6.63 -0.98
N ARG A 93 2.44 7.90 -0.82
CA ARG A 93 3.73 8.46 -1.22
C ARG A 93 4.68 8.49 -0.02
N THR A 94 5.94 8.14 -0.23
CA THR A 94 6.95 8.10 0.83
C THR A 94 7.16 9.47 1.47
N GLU A 95 7.10 10.56 0.69
CA GLU A 95 7.24 11.93 1.17
C GLU A 95 6.17 12.29 2.22
N THR A 96 5.01 11.65 2.14
CA THR A 96 3.89 11.87 3.08
C THR A 96 4.19 11.29 4.48
N GLU A 97 5.15 10.38 4.61
CA GLU A 97 5.59 9.84 5.91
C GLU A 97 6.12 10.94 6.85
N LEU A 98 6.74 11.98 6.29
CA LEU A 98 7.19 13.14 7.06
C LEU A 98 6.05 13.87 7.79
N MET A 99 4.84 13.85 7.24
CA MET A 99 3.65 14.42 7.90
C MET A 99 3.28 13.62 9.13
N VAL A 100 3.30 12.28 9.02
CA VAL A 100 3.02 11.37 10.13
C VAL A 100 4.08 11.53 11.22
N GLU A 101 5.36 11.53 10.84
CA GLU A 101 6.47 11.72 11.78
C GLU A 101 6.33 13.02 12.58
N LYS A 102 6.10 14.15 11.89
CA LYS A 102 5.91 15.45 12.53
C LYS A 102 4.67 15.44 13.46
N ALA A 103 3.54 14.90 13.01
CA ALA A 103 2.34 14.82 13.82
C ALA A 103 2.59 13.99 15.10
N VAL A 104 3.20 12.82 14.97
CA VAL A 104 3.53 11.96 16.11
C VAL A 104 4.48 12.67 17.07
N LYS A 105 5.52 13.34 16.57
CA LYS A 105 6.49 14.09 17.40
C LYS A 105 5.83 15.22 18.19
N ILE A 106 4.98 16.04 17.55
CA ILE A 106 4.31 17.19 18.17
C ILE A 106 3.29 16.76 19.23
N TYR A 107 2.60 15.64 19.00
CA TYR A 107 1.48 15.19 19.81
C TYR A 107 1.79 13.97 20.68
N LYS A 108 3.05 13.54 20.80
CA LYS A 108 3.49 12.33 21.51
C LYS A 108 2.88 12.17 22.92
N ASN A 109 2.71 13.26 23.65
CA ASN A 109 2.16 13.27 25.04
C ASN A 109 0.77 13.90 25.11
N LYS A 110 0.06 14.00 24.00
CA LYS A 110 -1.27 14.59 23.89
C LYS A 110 -2.23 13.57 23.30
N ASN A 111 -3.52 13.85 23.41
CA ASN A 111 -4.59 13.00 22.88
C ASN A 111 -5.40 13.78 21.83
N PRO A 112 -4.82 14.14 20.68
CA PRO A 112 -5.50 14.96 19.68
C PRO A 112 -6.68 14.20 19.05
N ASN A 113 -7.70 14.96 18.65
CA ASN A 113 -8.63 14.52 17.65
C ASN A 113 -8.06 14.83 16.27
N VAL A 114 -7.97 13.84 15.40
CA VAL A 114 -7.36 13.93 14.08
C VAL A 114 -8.45 13.93 13.01
N LEU A 115 -8.42 14.90 12.11
CA LEU A 115 -9.25 14.91 10.90
C LEU A 115 -8.34 14.74 9.68
N ASP A 116 -8.61 13.72 8.87
CA ASP A 116 -7.90 13.43 7.63
C ASP A 116 -8.86 13.59 6.45
N ILE A 117 -8.61 14.61 5.63
CA ILE A 117 -9.46 15.00 4.51
C ILE A 117 -8.84 14.46 3.22
N GLY A 118 -9.61 13.67 2.46
CA GLY A 118 -9.08 12.90 1.34
C GLY A 118 -8.27 11.69 1.83
N THR A 119 -8.83 10.95 2.79
CA THR A 119 -8.09 9.90 3.53
C THR A 119 -7.57 8.75 2.64
N GLY A 120 -8.16 8.54 1.46
CA GLY A 120 -7.72 7.52 0.49
C GLY A 120 -7.69 6.12 1.11
N SER A 121 -6.50 5.52 1.19
CA SER A 121 -6.27 4.22 1.85
C SER A 121 -6.30 4.28 3.38
N GLY A 122 -6.42 5.47 3.97
CA GLY A 122 -6.32 5.70 5.41
C GLY A 122 -4.88 5.76 5.94
N CYS A 123 -3.87 5.79 5.07
CA CYS A 123 -2.47 5.60 5.47
C CYS A 123 -1.99 6.64 6.48
N ILE A 124 -2.36 7.92 6.34
CA ILE A 124 -1.94 8.99 7.27
C ILE A 124 -2.61 8.78 8.63
N ILE A 125 -3.94 8.79 8.66
CA ILE A 125 -4.69 8.74 9.91
C ILE A 125 -4.46 7.46 10.69
N ILE A 126 -4.39 6.31 10.01
CA ILE A 126 -4.13 5.01 10.65
C ILE A 126 -2.72 4.99 11.26
N SER A 127 -1.70 5.47 10.53
CA SER A 127 -0.32 5.54 11.04
C SER A 127 -0.22 6.49 12.24
N VAL A 128 -0.86 7.66 12.19
CA VAL A 128 -0.91 8.58 13.35
C VAL A 128 -1.57 7.91 14.56
N LEU A 129 -2.75 7.31 14.39
CA LEU A 129 -3.47 6.68 15.49
C LEU A 129 -2.78 5.42 16.03
N ARG A 130 -1.98 4.74 15.22
CA ARG A 130 -1.15 3.61 15.65
C ARG A 130 -0.08 4.05 16.65
N HIS A 131 0.51 5.23 16.43
CA HIS A 131 1.57 5.78 17.28
C HIS A 131 1.05 6.67 18.42
N LEU A 132 -0.19 7.16 18.31
CA LEU A 132 -0.87 7.95 19.34
C LEU A 132 -2.09 7.17 19.89
N PRO A 133 -1.89 6.19 20.81
CA PRO A 133 -2.90 5.20 21.15
C PRO A 133 -4.13 5.75 21.89
N LYS A 134 -4.06 6.97 22.45
CA LYS A 134 -5.18 7.64 23.12
C LYS A 134 -5.94 8.62 22.23
N SER A 135 -5.45 8.86 21.00
CA SER A 135 -6.06 9.78 20.04
C SER A 135 -7.26 9.16 19.34
N ARG A 136 -8.15 10.00 18.84
CA ARG A 136 -9.31 9.63 18.01
C ARG A 136 -9.20 10.28 16.63
N GLY A 137 -9.85 9.71 15.63
CA GLY A 137 -9.77 10.24 14.28
C GLY A 137 -11.04 10.08 13.46
N ILE A 138 -11.17 10.97 12.49
CA ILE A 138 -12.19 10.91 11.44
C ILE A 138 -11.47 11.03 10.09
N GLY A 139 -11.64 10.04 9.23
CA GLY A 139 -11.19 10.08 7.84
C GLY A 139 -12.35 10.39 6.91
N LEU A 140 -12.18 11.37 6.04
CA LEU A 140 -13.17 11.76 5.04
C LEU A 140 -12.64 11.48 3.64
N ASP A 141 -13.50 11.01 2.76
CA ASP A 141 -13.21 10.92 1.33
C ASP A 141 -14.50 11.07 0.53
N ILE A 142 -14.40 11.66 -0.66
CA ILE A 142 -15.53 11.77 -1.59
C ILE A 142 -15.82 10.44 -2.30
N SER A 143 -14.83 9.53 -2.34
CA SER A 143 -14.95 8.20 -2.92
C SER A 143 -15.40 7.18 -1.87
N ASN A 144 -16.59 6.62 -2.04
CA ASN A 144 -17.04 5.54 -1.17
C ASN A 144 -16.16 4.30 -1.25
N ASP A 145 -15.54 4.04 -2.39
CA ASP A 145 -14.64 2.91 -2.56
C ASP A 145 -13.30 3.13 -1.86
N ALA A 146 -12.78 4.36 -1.83
CA ALA A 146 -11.63 4.70 -0.99
C ALA A 146 -11.96 4.50 0.50
N ILE A 147 -13.13 4.91 0.96
CA ILE A 147 -13.60 4.67 2.33
C ILE A 147 -13.64 3.16 2.67
N LYS A 148 -14.05 2.30 1.73
CA LYS A 148 -14.00 0.84 1.95
C LYS A 148 -12.56 0.34 2.15
N VAL A 149 -11.62 0.85 1.35
CA VAL A 149 -10.18 0.53 1.49
C VAL A 149 -9.66 1.00 2.85
N ALA A 150 -9.97 2.23 3.25
CA ALA A 150 -9.54 2.77 4.55
C ALA A 150 -10.10 1.96 5.73
N LYS A 151 -11.38 1.58 5.69
CA LYS A 151 -12.00 0.73 6.71
C LYS A 151 -11.29 -0.63 6.79
N PHE A 152 -11.07 -1.30 5.66
CA PHE A 152 -10.36 -2.57 5.62
C PHE A 152 -8.95 -2.46 6.24
N ASN A 153 -8.19 -1.41 5.90
CA ASN A 153 -6.89 -1.16 6.48
C ASN A 153 -6.96 -0.89 7.99
N SER A 154 -7.94 -0.10 8.46
CA SER A 154 -8.07 0.21 9.88
C SER A 154 -8.39 -1.02 10.72
N GLU A 155 -9.26 -1.90 10.24
CA GLU A 155 -9.60 -3.17 10.90
C GLU A 155 -8.37 -4.07 11.04
N ARG A 156 -7.57 -4.16 9.99
CA ARG A 156 -6.36 -4.98 9.96
C ARG A 156 -5.22 -4.41 10.81
N LEU A 157 -4.97 -3.10 10.73
CA LEU A 157 -3.80 -2.46 11.31
C LEU A 157 -4.03 -1.91 12.72
N LEU A 158 -5.23 -1.46 13.06
CA LEU A 158 -5.57 -0.96 14.38
C LEU A 158 -6.22 -2.01 15.30
N LYS A 159 -6.72 -3.12 14.75
CA LYS A 159 -7.34 -4.23 15.50
C LYS A 159 -8.33 -3.72 16.57
N VAL A 160 -8.08 -4.01 17.85
CA VAL A 160 -8.94 -3.65 19.01
C VAL A 160 -9.15 -2.14 19.13
N TYR A 161 -8.28 -1.33 18.56
CA TYR A 161 -8.35 0.14 18.60
C TYR A 161 -9.23 0.76 17.52
N ASN A 162 -9.90 -0.05 16.71
CA ASN A 162 -10.71 0.41 15.58
C ASN A 162 -11.88 1.33 16.01
N LYS A 163 -12.35 1.22 17.26
CA LYS A 163 -13.40 2.10 17.83
C LYS A 163 -12.99 3.58 17.94
N ARG A 164 -11.69 3.89 17.76
CA ARG A 164 -11.16 5.27 17.85
C ARG A 164 -11.20 6.01 16.51
N ILE A 165 -11.54 5.33 15.42
CA ILE A 165 -11.57 5.91 14.09
C ILE A 165 -12.94 5.75 13.45
N LYS A 166 -13.38 6.79 12.73
CA LYS A 166 -14.57 6.76 11.88
C LYS A 166 -14.19 7.16 10.46
N PHE A 167 -14.80 6.54 9.49
CA PHE A 167 -14.66 6.92 8.09
C PHE A 167 -16.02 7.32 7.53
N MET A 168 -16.05 8.48 6.85
CA MET A 168 -17.27 9.05 6.30
C MET A 168 -17.07 9.40 4.83
N ASN A 169 -18.01 8.99 3.99
CA ASN A 169 -18.06 9.42 2.59
C ASN A 169 -18.69 10.81 2.53
N LEU A 170 -17.85 11.84 2.57
CA LEU A 170 -18.27 13.24 2.67
C LEU A 170 -17.24 14.16 2.04
N SER A 171 -17.71 15.21 1.32
CA SER A 171 -16.85 16.32 0.91
C SER A 171 -16.68 17.34 2.03
N ILE A 172 -15.55 18.04 2.05
CA ILE A 172 -15.28 19.10 3.03
C ILE A 172 -16.32 20.23 2.97
N GLU A 173 -16.84 20.52 1.79
CA GLU A 173 -17.85 21.56 1.58
C GLU A 173 -19.14 21.29 2.36
N LYS A 174 -19.52 20.01 2.47
CA LYS A 174 -20.72 19.60 3.23
C LYS A 174 -20.52 19.68 4.74
N LEU A 175 -19.27 19.69 5.22
CA LEU A 175 -18.98 19.91 6.65
C LEU A 175 -19.25 21.35 7.08
N SER A 176 -19.05 22.33 6.19
CA SER A 176 -19.24 23.76 6.50
C SER A 176 -20.72 24.17 6.54
N ASN A 177 -21.60 23.43 5.87
CA ASN A 177 -23.03 23.78 5.71
C ASN A 177 -23.92 23.20 6.84
N ASN A 178 -23.36 22.45 7.78
CA ASN A 178 -24.10 21.87 8.92
C ASN A 178 -23.79 22.60 10.25
N ARG A 179 -23.54 23.90 10.18
CA ARG A 179 -23.44 24.78 11.37
C ARG A 179 -24.73 25.54 11.57
#